data_2aaeb57863aa064fbfab535be4e173eb
#
_entry.id   2aaeb57863aa064fbfab535be4e173eb
#
_cell.length_a   1.000
_cell.length_b   1.000
_cell.length_c   1.000
_cell.angle_alpha   90.00
_cell.angle_beta   90.00
_cell.angle_gamma   90.00
#
_symmetry.space_group_name_H-M   'P 1'
#
loop_
_entity.id
_entity.type
_entity.pdbx_description
1 polymer ?
#
loop_
_entity_poly.entity_id
_entity_poly.type
_entity_poly.pdbx_seq_one_letter_code
_entity_poly.pdbx_strand_id
1 'polypeptide(L)'
;MPPVSVKLVIFDIAGTIIEDHGEVIQAFAKSLMENGIPFVEDELKQWKGGSKREVIRHFVAKLNLKRGAEQKVESAYHHFRSELESYYSEKTTPIPGAVDTFRWCKDRSILLATTTGFYCEISDLILNQLGWREFFAANISSTDVPQGRPAPFMIFRAMEASRIQNVREVVSLGDTPLDLQSGSNAGVAGVVGVLTGAHGRESLERERHTHIINSVAELPKLIVREF
;
A
#
# COMPACT_ATOMS: atom_id res chain seq x y z
N MET A 1 18.18 15.81 -20.20
CA MET A 1 18.68 15.51 -18.84
C MET A 1 19.35 14.14 -18.92
N PRO A 2 20.43 13.85 -18.17
CA PRO A 2 20.94 12.49 -18.11
C PRO A 2 19.83 11.56 -17.59
N PRO A 3 19.79 10.27 -18.02
CA PRO A 3 18.80 9.34 -17.52
C PRO A 3 18.87 9.27 -15.99
N VAL A 4 17.73 9.28 -15.35
CA VAL A 4 17.64 9.20 -13.89
C VAL A 4 17.95 7.75 -13.50
N SER A 5 19.02 7.53 -12.74
CA SER A 5 19.34 6.19 -12.25
C SER A 5 18.44 5.87 -11.07
N VAL A 6 17.50 4.94 -11.22
CA VAL A 6 16.66 4.44 -10.11
C VAL A 6 17.54 3.71 -9.11
N LYS A 7 17.45 4.09 -7.84
CA LYS A 7 18.16 3.45 -6.73
C LYS A 7 17.23 2.79 -5.72
N LEU A 8 15.96 3.18 -5.69
CA LEU A 8 14.96 2.63 -4.79
C LEU A 8 13.63 2.44 -5.52
N VAL A 9 13.05 1.27 -5.38
CA VAL A 9 11.68 0.98 -5.77
C VAL A 9 10.86 0.71 -4.52
N ILE A 10 9.74 1.41 -4.39
CA ILE A 10 8.82 1.30 -3.27
C ILE A 10 7.52 0.69 -3.77
N PHE A 11 7.14 -0.45 -3.22
CA PHE A 11 5.93 -1.18 -3.59
C PHE A 11 4.84 -1.01 -2.52
N ASP A 12 3.60 -0.83 -2.94
CA ASP A 12 2.48 -1.25 -2.11
C ASP A 12 2.42 -2.78 -2.03
N ILE A 13 1.65 -3.33 -1.11
CA ILE A 13 1.58 -4.79 -0.87
C ILE A 13 0.36 -5.40 -1.56
N ALA A 14 -0.84 -5.16 -1.04
CA ALA A 14 -2.07 -5.82 -1.48
C ALA A 14 -2.59 -5.25 -2.81
N GLY A 15 -2.73 -6.08 -3.83
CA GLY A 15 -3.09 -5.65 -5.19
C GLY A 15 -1.89 -5.22 -6.03
N THR A 16 -0.70 -5.12 -5.44
CA THR A 16 0.54 -4.70 -6.11
C THR A 16 1.57 -5.83 -6.21
N ILE A 17 1.90 -6.48 -5.10
CA ILE A 17 2.84 -7.62 -5.06
C ILE A 17 2.20 -8.92 -4.56
N ILE A 18 1.08 -8.84 -3.86
CA ILE A 18 0.19 -9.96 -3.54
C ILE A 18 -1.20 -9.70 -4.10
N GLU A 19 -1.93 -10.76 -4.43
CA GLU A 19 -3.32 -10.67 -4.85
C GLU A 19 -4.18 -10.09 -3.73
N ASP A 20 -5.24 -9.37 -4.12
CA ASP A 20 -6.26 -8.82 -3.24
C ASP A 20 -7.63 -9.23 -3.80
N HIS A 21 -8.29 -10.16 -3.14
CA HIS A 21 -9.61 -10.67 -3.53
C HIS A 21 -10.75 -9.98 -2.77
N GLY A 22 -10.46 -8.82 -2.14
CA GLY A 22 -11.44 -8.04 -1.40
C GLY A 22 -11.48 -8.34 0.10
N GLU A 23 -10.53 -9.11 0.64
CA GLU A 23 -10.46 -9.47 2.04
C GLU A 23 -10.38 -8.28 2.98
N VAL A 24 -9.66 -7.23 2.58
CA VAL A 24 -9.57 -5.99 3.35
C VAL A 24 -10.95 -5.32 3.47
N ILE A 25 -11.72 -5.27 2.38
CA ILE A 25 -13.07 -4.70 2.38
C ILE A 25 -14.02 -5.58 3.20
N GLN A 26 -13.93 -6.90 3.07
CA GLN A 26 -14.74 -7.85 3.85
C GLN A 26 -14.43 -7.73 5.34
N ALA A 27 -13.17 -7.63 5.75
CA ALA A 27 -12.78 -7.43 7.14
C ALA A 27 -13.33 -6.11 7.70
N PHE A 28 -13.30 -5.02 6.92
CA PHE A 28 -13.93 -3.77 7.30
C PHE A 28 -15.44 -3.91 7.47
N ALA A 29 -16.12 -4.45 6.46
CA ALA A 29 -17.56 -4.61 6.47
C ALA A 29 -18.02 -5.42 7.70
N LYS A 30 -17.39 -6.57 7.97
CA LYS A 30 -17.66 -7.40 9.13
C LYS A 30 -17.41 -6.65 10.44
N SER A 31 -16.26 -6.00 10.56
CA SER A 31 -15.91 -5.22 11.75
C SER A 31 -16.89 -4.09 12.02
N LEU A 32 -17.26 -3.32 10.99
CA LEU A 32 -18.22 -2.21 11.13
C LEU A 32 -19.61 -2.73 11.53
N MET A 33 -20.09 -3.82 10.89
CA MET A 33 -21.37 -4.46 11.22
C MET A 33 -21.42 -4.94 12.67
N GLU A 34 -20.41 -5.68 13.13
CA GLU A 34 -20.35 -6.21 14.50
C GLU A 34 -20.28 -5.11 15.55
N ASN A 35 -19.77 -3.95 15.19
CA ASN A 35 -19.76 -2.79 16.07
C ASN A 35 -20.96 -1.85 15.88
N GLY A 36 -21.95 -2.20 15.07
CA GLY A 36 -23.14 -1.37 14.83
C GLY A 36 -22.78 -0.01 14.20
N ILE A 37 -21.78 0.02 13.32
CA ILE A 37 -21.33 1.23 12.60
C ILE A 37 -21.90 1.14 11.18
N PRO A 38 -22.84 2.02 10.78
CA PRO A 38 -23.40 2.00 9.44
C PRO A 38 -22.36 2.44 8.42
N PHE A 39 -22.37 1.79 7.26
CA PHE A 39 -21.52 2.13 6.13
C PHE A 39 -22.23 1.87 4.80
N VAL A 40 -21.73 2.50 3.74
CA VAL A 40 -22.12 2.20 2.35
C VAL A 40 -20.90 1.55 1.69
N GLU A 41 -21.12 0.42 1.03
CA GLU A 41 -20.02 -0.38 0.48
C GLU A 41 -19.17 0.39 -0.55
N ASP A 42 -19.82 1.18 -1.42
CA ASP A 42 -19.12 1.97 -2.43
C ASP A 42 -18.25 3.07 -1.81
N GLU A 43 -18.68 3.63 -0.69
CA GLU A 43 -17.86 4.58 0.07
C GLU A 43 -16.68 3.86 0.73
N LEU A 44 -16.91 2.68 1.31
CA LEU A 44 -15.84 1.89 1.92
C LEU A 44 -14.75 1.53 0.90
N LYS A 45 -15.14 1.20 -0.33
CA LYS A 45 -14.20 0.92 -1.43
C LYS A 45 -13.30 2.11 -1.77
N GLN A 46 -13.80 3.35 -1.64
CA GLN A 46 -13.02 4.57 -1.91
C GLN A 46 -11.85 4.76 -0.92
N TRP A 47 -11.96 4.19 0.29
CA TRP A 47 -10.92 4.26 1.32
C TRP A 47 -9.88 3.14 1.23
N LYS A 48 -9.94 2.31 0.19
CA LYS A 48 -8.93 1.27 -0.02
C LYS A 48 -7.54 1.89 -0.20
N GLY A 49 -6.52 1.27 0.41
CA GLY A 49 -5.15 1.81 0.45
C GLY A 49 -4.87 2.76 1.62
N GLY A 50 -5.89 3.30 2.28
CA GLY A 50 -5.75 4.17 3.45
C GLY A 50 -5.34 3.44 4.73
N SER A 51 -4.95 4.23 5.75
CA SER A 51 -4.72 3.75 7.11
C SER A 51 -5.99 3.14 7.69
N LYS A 52 -5.91 1.88 8.12
CA LYS A 52 -7.08 1.09 8.54
C LYS A 52 -7.83 1.71 9.71
N ARG A 53 -7.08 2.27 10.66
CA ARG A 53 -7.64 2.98 11.81
C ARG A 53 -8.34 4.29 11.41
N GLU A 54 -7.76 5.03 10.46
CA GLU A 54 -8.37 6.26 9.93
C GLU A 54 -9.67 5.99 9.18
N VAL A 55 -9.73 4.90 8.42
CA VAL A 55 -10.96 4.46 7.74
C VAL A 55 -12.07 4.19 8.76
N ILE A 56 -11.78 3.40 9.81
CA ILE A 56 -12.78 3.12 10.87
C ILE A 56 -13.20 4.41 11.56
N ARG A 57 -12.26 5.29 11.89
CA ARG A 57 -12.54 6.59 12.52
C ARG A 57 -13.48 7.45 11.66
N HIS A 58 -13.29 7.45 10.35
CA HIS A 58 -14.18 8.15 9.42
C HIS A 58 -15.64 7.67 9.55
N PHE A 59 -15.88 6.36 9.58
CA PHE A 59 -17.24 5.83 9.73
C PHE A 59 -17.80 6.04 11.14
N VAL A 60 -17.01 5.91 12.18
CA VAL A 60 -17.43 6.20 13.57
C VAL A 60 -17.80 7.67 13.75
N ALA A 61 -17.10 8.60 13.10
CA ALA A 61 -17.40 10.01 13.17
C ALA A 61 -18.82 10.36 12.69
N LYS A 62 -19.38 9.59 11.75
CA LYS A 62 -20.75 9.78 11.26
C LYS A 62 -21.84 9.46 12.29
N LEU A 63 -21.50 8.72 13.35
CA LEU A 63 -22.42 8.43 14.44
C LEU A 63 -22.68 9.64 15.33
N ASN A 64 -21.88 10.71 15.22
CA ASN A 64 -21.98 11.92 16.02
C ASN A 64 -22.05 11.66 17.54
N LEU A 65 -21.27 10.68 18.01
CA LEU A 65 -21.26 10.27 19.40
C LEU A 65 -20.72 11.39 20.31
N LYS A 66 -21.48 11.73 21.36
CA LYS A 66 -21.03 12.73 22.35
C LYS A 66 -19.89 12.20 23.24
N ARG A 67 -19.80 10.89 23.44
CA ARG A 67 -18.76 10.21 24.23
C ARG A 67 -18.52 8.81 23.65
N GLY A 68 -17.35 8.22 23.91
CA GLY A 68 -17.05 6.84 23.56
C GLY A 68 -16.69 6.61 22.08
N ALA A 69 -16.52 7.66 21.28
CA ALA A 69 -16.16 7.50 19.85
C ALA A 69 -14.83 6.75 19.68
N GLU A 70 -13.79 7.12 20.45
CA GLU A 70 -12.48 6.47 20.34
C GLU A 70 -12.52 5.01 20.81
N GLN A 71 -13.26 4.70 21.89
CA GLN A 71 -13.47 3.30 22.32
C GLN A 71 -14.15 2.47 21.22
N LYS A 72 -15.10 3.07 20.50
CA LYS A 72 -15.76 2.41 19.38
C LYS A 72 -14.82 2.18 18.19
N VAL A 73 -13.94 3.15 17.92
CA VAL A 73 -12.85 3.00 16.93
C VAL A 73 -11.94 1.83 17.32
N GLU A 74 -11.49 1.78 18.57
CA GLU A 74 -10.59 0.72 19.04
C GLU A 74 -11.26 -0.66 19.00
N SER A 75 -12.52 -0.77 19.41
CA SER A 75 -13.29 -2.03 19.34
C SER A 75 -13.40 -2.51 17.89
N ALA A 76 -13.82 -1.65 16.98
CA ALA A 76 -13.94 -2.00 15.58
C ALA A 76 -12.57 -2.31 14.95
N TYR A 77 -11.54 -1.57 15.30
CA TYR A 77 -10.19 -1.82 14.81
C TYR A 77 -9.64 -3.17 15.29
N HIS A 78 -9.92 -3.55 16.53
CA HIS A 78 -9.55 -4.87 17.06
C HIS A 78 -10.22 -6.01 16.28
N HIS A 79 -11.55 -5.91 16.03
CA HIS A 79 -12.26 -6.88 15.22
C HIS A 79 -11.72 -6.95 13.78
N PHE A 80 -11.46 -5.79 13.16
CA PHE A 80 -10.83 -5.72 11.84
C PHE A 80 -9.49 -6.46 11.81
N ARG A 81 -8.64 -6.22 12.82
CA ARG A 81 -7.34 -6.90 12.91
C ARG A 81 -7.49 -8.41 12.99
N SER A 82 -8.37 -8.89 13.88
CA SER A 82 -8.60 -10.32 14.08
C SER A 82 -9.03 -11.03 12.79
N GLU A 83 -9.94 -10.42 12.03
CA GLU A 83 -10.40 -10.96 10.74
C GLU A 83 -9.28 -11.01 9.71
N LEU A 84 -8.52 -9.92 9.60
CA LEU A 84 -7.46 -9.80 8.62
C LEU A 84 -6.27 -10.73 8.93
N GLU A 85 -5.89 -10.85 10.21
CA GLU A 85 -4.84 -11.74 10.67
C GLU A 85 -5.21 -13.21 10.44
N SER A 86 -6.46 -13.59 10.70
CA SER A 86 -6.96 -14.93 10.38
C SER A 86 -6.83 -15.24 8.89
N TYR A 87 -7.27 -14.32 8.04
CA TYR A 87 -7.21 -14.51 6.59
C TYR A 87 -5.74 -14.68 6.10
N TYR A 88 -4.87 -13.74 6.42
CA TYR A 88 -3.49 -13.77 5.92
C TYR A 88 -2.60 -14.83 6.58
N SER A 89 -2.99 -15.39 7.73
CA SER A 89 -2.32 -16.56 8.29
C SER A 89 -2.55 -17.83 7.49
N GLU A 90 -3.69 -17.91 6.78
CA GLU A 90 -4.07 -19.10 6.02
C GLU A 90 -3.61 -19.03 4.55
N LYS A 91 -3.73 -17.85 3.94
CA LYS A 91 -3.51 -17.72 2.50
C LYS A 91 -2.96 -16.35 2.10
N THR A 92 -1.82 -16.38 1.41
CA THR A 92 -1.26 -15.21 0.72
C THR A 92 -0.77 -15.64 -0.66
N THR A 93 -1.30 -15.06 -1.72
CA THR A 93 -0.97 -15.41 -3.10
C THR A 93 -0.12 -14.31 -3.73
N PRO A 94 1.12 -14.60 -4.17
CA PRO A 94 1.94 -13.65 -4.92
C PRO A 94 1.32 -13.25 -6.25
N ILE A 95 1.47 -11.99 -6.65
CA ILE A 95 1.22 -11.60 -8.03
C ILE A 95 2.30 -12.22 -8.93
N PRO A 96 1.92 -12.86 -10.05
CA PRO A 96 2.88 -13.46 -10.96
C PRO A 96 3.95 -12.46 -11.41
N GLY A 97 5.22 -12.87 -11.32
CA GLY A 97 6.37 -12.06 -11.70
C GLY A 97 6.88 -11.08 -10.62
N ALA A 98 6.24 -10.99 -9.45
CA ALA A 98 6.71 -10.12 -8.37
C ALA A 98 8.13 -10.51 -7.91
N VAL A 99 8.37 -11.78 -7.60
CA VAL A 99 9.69 -12.26 -7.15
C VAL A 99 10.77 -12.09 -8.22
N ASP A 100 10.42 -12.30 -9.49
CA ASP A 100 11.38 -12.11 -10.59
C ASP A 100 11.74 -10.62 -10.74
N THR A 101 10.78 -9.73 -10.52
CA THR A 101 11.02 -8.28 -10.46
C THR A 101 11.93 -7.91 -9.29
N PHE A 102 11.74 -8.51 -8.10
CA PHE A 102 12.61 -8.25 -6.94
C PHE A 102 14.05 -8.70 -7.22
N ARG A 103 14.24 -9.90 -7.77
CA ARG A 103 15.55 -10.43 -8.16
C ARG A 103 16.21 -9.52 -9.20
N TRP A 104 15.46 -9.14 -10.23
CA TRP A 104 15.94 -8.25 -11.28
C TRP A 104 16.44 -6.91 -10.72
N CYS A 105 15.73 -6.31 -9.78
CA CYS A 105 16.16 -5.09 -9.10
C CYS A 105 17.43 -5.32 -8.27
N LYS A 106 17.46 -6.40 -7.48
CA LYS A 106 18.60 -6.75 -6.63
C LYS A 106 19.89 -6.96 -7.44
N ASP A 107 19.79 -7.64 -8.59
CA ASP A 107 20.92 -7.87 -9.51
C ASP A 107 21.50 -6.57 -10.07
N ARG A 108 20.73 -5.46 -10.01
CA ARG A 108 21.13 -4.13 -10.45
C ARG A 108 21.42 -3.17 -9.30
N SER A 109 21.55 -3.69 -8.09
CA SER A 109 21.77 -2.89 -6.88
C SER A 109 20.68 -1.82 -6.63
N ILE A 110 19.46 -2.05 -7.13
CA ILE A 110 18.30 -1.24 -6.83
C ILE A 110 17.68 -1.77 -5.53
N LEU A 111 17.63 -0.91 -4.53
CA LEU A 111 17.02 -1.23 -3.24
C LEU A 111 15.50 -1.34 -3.37
N LEU A 112 14.91 -2.20 -2.56
CA LEU A 112 13.47 -2.38 -2.49
C LEU A 112 12.97 -1.98 -1.12
N ALA A 113 11.79 -1.37 -1.07
CA ALA A 113 11.04 -1.11 0.15
C ALA A 113 9.56 -1.37 -0.10
N THR A 114 8.80 -1.56 0.96
CA THR A 114 7.35 -1.56 0.90
C THR A 114 6.77 -0.37 1.67
N THR A 115 5.63 0.13 1.20
CA THR A 115 4.75 1.02 1.95
C THR A 115 3.35 0.46 1.92
N THR A 116 2.63 0.49 3.03
CA THR A 116 1.29 -0.11 3.07
C THR A 116 0.35 0.60 4.03
N GLY A 117 -0.94 0.59 3.69
CA GLY A 117 -2.00 0.99 4.61
C GLY A 117 -2.29 -0.04 5.71
N PHE A 118 -1.65 -1.20 5.68
CA PHE A 118 -1.68 -2.16 6.77
C PHE A 118 -0.95 -1.60 8.01
N TYR A 119 -1.15 -2.26 9.15
CA TYR A 119 -0.32 -2.08 10.33
C TYR A 119 0.89 -3.04 10.26
N CYS A 120 1.91 -2.74 11.05
CA CYS A 120 3.23 -3.37 10.97
C CYS A 120 3.15 -4.91 11.09
N GLU A 121 2.38 -5.44 12.06
CA GLU A 121 2.33 -6.88 12.32
C GLU A 121 1.78 -7.68 11.14
N ILE A 122 0.77 -7.15 10.42
CA ILE A 122 0.21 -7.85 9.26
C ILE A 122 1.14 -7.79 8.05
N SER A 123 1.81 -6.65 7.83
CA SER A 123 2.76 -6.52 6.73
C SER A 123 3.98 -7.43 6.95
N ASP A 124 4.47 -7.53 8.17
CA ASP A 124 5.55 -8.44 8.52
C ASP A 124 5.12 -9.92 8.42
N LEU A 125 3.89 -10.26 8.85
CA LEU A 125 3.32 -11.60 8.69
C LEU A 125 3.34 -12.02 7.22
N ILE A 126 2.82 -11.18 6.32
CA ILE A 126 2.76 -11.43 4.88
C ILE A 126 4.16 -11.65 4.30
N LEU A 127 5.09 -10.73 4.57
CA LEU A 127 6.45 -10.80 4.02
C LEU A 127 7.23 -12.02 4.55
N ASN A 128 7.06 -12.37 5.83
CA ASN A 128 7.71 -13.54 6.43
C ASN A 128 7.12 -14.85 5.89
N GLN A 129 5.80 -14.95 5.77
CA GLN A 129 5.14 -16.15 5.25
C GLN A 129 5.57 -16.47 3.81
N LEU A 130 5.78 -15.44 2.98
CA LEU A 130 6.27 -15.59 1.62
C LEU A 130 7.79 -15.74 1.52
N GLY A 131 8.54 -15.62 2.63
CA GLY A 131 10.01 -15.61 2.62
C GLY A 131 10.60 -14.38 1.90
N TRP A 132 9.87 -13.26 1.90
CA TRP A 132 10.24 -12.06 1.13
C TRP A 132 10.92 -10.98 1.96
N ARG A 133 10.96 -11.12 3.28
CA ARG A 133 11.49 -10.08 4.16
C ARG A 133 12.90 -9.62 3.78
N GLU A 134 13.74 -10.54 3.30
CA GLU A 134 15.13 -10.26 2.92
C GLU A 134 15.30 -9.52 1.58
N PHE A 135 14.25 -9.41 0.79
CA PHE A 135 14.31 -8.57 -0.42
C PHE A 135 14.27 -7.08 -0.09
N PHE A 136 13.62 -6.70 1.01
CA PHE A 136 13.27 -5.32 1.31
C PHE A 136 14.20 -4.71 2.36
N ALA A 137 14.81 -3.58 2.03
CA ALA A 137 15.58 -2.76 2.95
C ALA A 137 14.70 -2.12 4.03
N ALA A 138 13.44 -1.86 3.70
CA ALA A 138 12.45 -1.30 4.63
C ALA A 138 11.05 -1.83 4.33
N ASN A 139 10.25 -2.04 5.40
CA ASN A 139 8.82 -2.31 5.36
C ASN A 139 8.13 -1.24 6.20
N ILE A 140 7.46 -0.30 5.55
CA ILE A 140 6.85 0.86 6.22
C ILE A 140 5.34 0.72 6.21
N SER A 141 4.76 0.65 7.37
CA SER A 141 3.32 0.58 7.60
C SER A 141 2.70 1.96 7.87
N SER A 142 1.38 2.03 7.79
CA SER A 142 0.67 3.26 8.17
C SER A 142 0.81 3.63 9.65
N THR A 143 1.28 2.72 10.50
CA THR A 143 1.52 2.96 11.93
C THR A 143 2.90 3.52 12.23
N ASP A 144 3.82 3.52 11.25
CA ASP A 144 5.19 4.03 11.40
C ASP A 144 5.32 5.54 11.13
N VAL A 145 4.21 6.18 10.77
CA VAL A 145 4.16 7.58 10.36
C VAL A 145 2.98 8.33 11.01
N PRO A 146 3.09 9.66 11.16
CA PRO A 146 2.00 10.45 11.75
C PRO A 146 0.72 10.44 10.93
N GLN A 147 0.83 10.28 9.61
CA GLN A 147 -0.29 10.27 8.68
C GLN A 147 0.01 9.33 7.51
N GLY A 148 -0.94 8.45 7.20
CA GLY A 148 -0.90 7.56 6.04
C GLY A 148 -1.15 8.29 4.71
N ARG A 149 -1.28 7.50 3.62
CA ARG A 149 -1.61 8.03 2.29
C ARG A 149 -2.89 8.88 2.34
N PRO A 150 -2.96 9.96 1.58
CA PRO A 150 -2.07 10.39 0.49
C PRO A 150 -0.85 11.19 0.94
N ALA A 151 -0.58 11.32 2.26
CA ALA A 151 0.62 11.99 2.73
C ALA A 151 1.89 11.23 2.28
N PRO A 152 3.00 11.94 2.00
CA PRO A 152 4.21 11.33 1.47
C PRO A 152 5.10 10.65 2.53
N PHE A 153 4.69 10.66 3.79
CA PHE A 153 5.55 10.33 4.91
C PHE A 153 6.07 8.89 4.89
N MET A 154 5.27 7.91 4.43
CA MET A 154 5.75 6.54 4.31
C MET A 154 6.86 6.42 3.26
N ILE A 155 6.76 7.15 2.15
CA ILE A 155 7.79 7.19 1.10
C ILE A 155 9.08 7.79 1.68
N PHE A 156 9.00 8.94 2.37
CA PHE A 156 10.17 9.55 2.99
C PHE A 156 10.80 8.65 4.06
N ARG A 157 9.97 7.94 4.83
CA ARG A 157 10.47 6.98 5.82
C ARG A 157 11.18 5.79 5.17
N ALA A 158 10.64 5.29 4.05
CA ALA A 158 11.29 4.24 3.26
C ALA A 158 12.64 4.72 2.67
N MET A 159 12.70 5.95 2.17
CA MET A 159 13.94 6.57 1.68
C MET A 159 14.99 6.71 2.80
N GLU A 160 14.58 7.21 3.98
CA GLU A 160 15.46 7.34 5.15
C GLU A 160 16.06 5.99 5.54
N ALA A 161 15.20 4.97 5.72
CA ALA A 161 15.61 3.61 6.08
C ALA A 161 16.53 2.97 5.03
N SER A 162 16.32 3.30 3.74
CA SER A 162 17.15 2.84 2.61
C SER A 162 18.35 3.75 2.34
N ARG A 163 18.55 4.84 3.10
CA ARG A 163 19.63 5.84 2.92
C ARG A 163 19.62 6.51 1.55
N ILE A 164 18.45 6.65 0.92
CA ILE A 164 18.26 7.37 -0.34
C ILE A 164 17.85 8.82 -0.02
N GLN A 165 18.60 9.78 -0.54
CA GLN A 165 18.41 11.20 -0.23
C GLN A 165 17.71 11.98 -1.35
N ASN A 166 17.69 11.43 -2.57
CA ASN A 166 17.14 12.12 -3.72
C ASN A 166 15.86 11.44 -4.21
N VAL A 167 14.73 12.12 -4.10
CA VAL A 167 13.42 11.64 -4.59
C VAL A 167 13.43 11.31 -6.08
N ARG A 168 14.34 11.94 -6.85
CA ARG A 168 14.49 11.65 -8.28
C ARG A 168 15.13 10.30 -8.58
N GLU A 169 15.61 9.58 -7.58
CA GLU A 169 16.16 8.23 -7.68
C GLU A 169 15.15 7.16 -7.20
N VAL A 170 13.90 7.56 -6.98
CA VAL A 170 12.86 6.70 -6.41
C VAL A 170 11.71 6.50 -7.39
N VAL A 171 11.25 5.26 -7.49
CA VAL A 171 10.01 4.86 -8.18
C VAL A 171 9.06 4.26 -7.15
N SER A 172 7.81 4.72 -7.09
CA SER A 172 6.76 4.13 -6.27
C SER A 172 5.70 3.45 -7.13
N LEU A 173 5.23 2.28 -6.70
CA LEU A 173 4.18 1.50 -7.33
C LEU A 173 3.02 1.25 -6.38
N GLY A 174 1.79 1.31 -6.92
CA GLY A 174 0.59 0.91 -6.18
C GLY A 174 -0.62 0.76 -7.10
N ASP A 175 -1.68 0.16 -6.57
CA ASP A 175 -2.91 -0.16 -7.30
C ASP A 175 -4.07 0.80 -7.00
N THR A 176 -3.86 1.79 -6.11
CA THR A 176 -4.91 2.71 -5.68
C THR A 176 -4.60 4.17 -6.01
N PRO A 177 -5.63 5.04 -6.16
CA PRO A 177 -5.46 6.48 -6.23
C PRO A 177 -4.58 7.05 -5.12
N LEU A 178 -4.71 6.54 -3.88
CA LEU A 178 -3.94 7.00 -2.73
C LEU A 178 -2.44 6.70 -2.85
N ASP A 179 -2.06 5.62 -3.55
CA ASP A 179 -0.67 5.33 -3.87
C ASP A 179 -0.08 6.37 -4.80
N LEU A 180 -0.80 6.66 -5.89
CA LEU A 180 -0.37 7.62 -6.90
C LEU A 180 -0.30 9.03 -6.31
N GLN A 181 -1.28 9.42 -5.49
CA GLN A 181 -1.26 10.69 -4.77
C GLN A 181 -0.06 10.78 -3.82
N SER A 182 0.21 9.73 -3.05
CA SER A 182 1.36 9.68 -2.13
C SER A 182 2.70 9.83 -2.88
N GLY A 183 2.88 9.11 -3.98
CA GLY A 183 4.04 9.20 -4.85
C GLY A 183 4.21 10.60 -5.45
N SER A 184 3.12 11.18 -5.94
CA SER A 184 3.10 12.53 -6.51
C SER A 184 3.39 13.60 -5.46
N ASN A 185 2.85 13.46 -4.25
CA ASN A 185 3.10 14.37 -3.13
C ASN A 185 4.54 14.26 -2.61
N ALA A 186 5.15 13.08 -2.71
CA ALA A 186 6.57 12.90 -2.40
C ALA A 186 7.50 13.47 -3.48
N GLY A 187 7.01 13.69 -4.70
CA GLY A 187 7.79 14.20 -5.82
C GLY A 187 8.81 13.19 -6.37
N VAL A 188 8.54 11.88 -6.24
CA VAL A 188 9.44 10.83 -6.75
C VAL A 188 9.51 10.83 -8.28
N ALA A 189 10.57 10.25 -8.84
CA ALA A 189 10.81 10.25 -10.28
C ALA A 189 9.76 9.44 -11.04
N GLY A 190 9.37 8.29 -10.49
CA GLY A 190 8.35 7.42 -11.07
C GLY A 190 7.17 7.22 -10.12
N VAL A 191 5.98 7.54 -10.58
CA VAL A 191 4.71 7.24 -9.91
C VAL A 191 3.94 6.29 -10.81
N VAL A 192 3.93 5.00 -10.45
CA VAL A 192 3.47 3.92 -11.33
C VAL A 192 2.22 3.27 -10.76
N GLY A 193 1.14 3.32 -11.53
CA GLY A 193 -0.08 2.55 -11.25
C GLY A 193 0.02 1.13 -11.78
N VAL A 194 -0.45 0.12 -11.03
CA VAL A 194 -0.61 -1.26 -11.50
C VAL A 194 -2.06 -1.66 -11.56
N LEU A 195 -2.44 -2.47 -12.56
CA LEU A 195 -3.83 -2.88 -12.81
C LEU A 195 -4.18 -4.25 -12.19
N THR A 196 -3.34 -4.74 -11.29
CA THR A 196 -3.54 -6.04 -10.62
C THR A 196 -4.41 -5.96 -9.37
N GLY A 197 -4.75 -4.76 -8.91
CA GLY A 197 -5.48 -4.57 -7.66
C GLY A 197 -6.90 -4.06 -7.84
N ALA A 198 -7.34 -3.24 -6.89
CA ALA A 198 -8.74 -2.85 -6.73
C ALA A 198 -9.26 -1.85 -7.74
N HIS A 199 -8.39 -1.03 -8.33
CA HIS A 199 -8.79 0.09 -9.16
C HIS A 199 -8.42 -0.14 -10.62
N GLY A 200 -9.40 0.05 -11.50
CA GLY A 200 -9.16 -0.02 -12.95
C GLY A 200 -8.45 1.23 -13.47
N ARG A 201 -8.01 1.13 -14.72
CA ARG A 201 -7.24 2.17 -15.44
C ARG A 201 -7.88 3.56 -15.35
N GLU A 202 -9.19 3.67 -15.59
CA GLU A 202 -9.91 4.96 -15.56
C GLU A 202 -9.77 5.66 -14.19
N SER A 203 -9.81 4.92 -13.09
CA SER A 203 -9.63 5.48 -11.74
C SER A 203 -8.22 6.00 -11.51
N LEU A 204 -7.21 5.23 -11.94
CA LEU A 204 -5.82 5.59 -11.76
C LEU A 204 -5.40 6.75 -12.70
N GLU A 205 -5.94 6.81 -13.90
CA GLU A 205 -5.65 7.89 -14.88
C GLU A 205 -6.14 9.27 -14.41
N ARG A 206 -7.07 9.34 -13.46
CA ARG A 206 -7.51 10.61 -12.86
C ARG A 206 -6.46 11.23 -11.93
N GLU A 207 -5.50 10.43 -11.47
CA GLU A 207 -4.46 10.87 -10.55
C GLU A 207 -3.18 11.26 -11.30
N ARG A 208 -2.35 12.11 -10.69
CA ARG A 208 -1.01 12.38 -11.22
C ARG A 208 -0.17 11.12 -11.16
N HIS A 209 0.30 10.67 -12.29
CA HIS A 209 1.15 9.50 -12.44
C HIS A 209 2.16 9.72 -13.57
N THR A 210 3.18 8.89 -13.61
CA THR A 210 4.10 8.84 -14.76
C THR A 210 3.69 7.72 -15.72
N HIS A 211 3.33 6.55 -15.21
CA HIS A 211 2.99 5.37 -15.99
C HIS A 211 1.87 4.56 -15.33
N ILE A 212 1.13 3.80 -16.15
CA ILE A 212 0.23 2.74 -15.71
C ILE A 212 0.60 1.48 -16.47
N ILE A 213 0.94 0.42 -15.73
CA ILE A 213 1.34 -0.89 -16.25
C ILE A 213 0.32 -1.97 -15.82
N ASN A 214 0.28 -3.08 -16.54
CA ASN A 214 -0.69 -4.12 -16.20
C ASN A 214 -0.33 -4.86 -14.92
N SER A 215 0.95 -5.06 -14.65
CA SER A 215 1.43 -5.79 -13.48
C SER A 215 2.83 -5.35 -13.10
N VAL A 216 3.20 -5.60 -11.85
CA VAL A 216 4.58 -5.44 -11.33
C VAL A 216 5.63 -6.15 -12.22
N ALA A 217 5.27 -7.22 -12.93
CA ALA A 217 6.14 -7.92 -13.86
C ALA A 217 6.64 -7.07 -15.04
N GLU A 218 5.96 -5.98 -15.37
CA GLU A 218 6.38 -5.05 -16.43
C GLU A 218 7.38 -4.00 -15.96
N LEU A 219 7.57 -3.83 -14.65
CA LEU A 219 8.45 -2.82 -14.07
C LEU A 219 9.90 -2.89 -14.58
N PRO A 220 10.54 -4.06 -14.73
CA PRO A 220 11.91 -4.14 -15.26
C PRO A 220 12.05 -3.48 -16.64
N LYS A 221 11.10 -3.73 -17.53
CA LYS A 221 11.10 -3.13 -18.88
C LYS A 221 10.86 -1.63 -18.82
N LEU A 222 9.99 -1.19 -17.93
CA LEU A 222 9.70 0.23 -17.74
C LEU A 222 10.94 0.98 -17.24
N ILE A 223 11.65 0.45 -16.23
CA ILE A 223 12.85 1.09 -15.68
C ILE A 223 13.93 1.25 -16.74
N VAL A 224 14.18 0.19 -17.53
CA VAL A 224 15.21 0.25 -18.61
C VAL A 224 14.87 1.28 -19.68
N ARG A 225 13.58 1.51 -19.94
CA ARG A 225 13.15 2.37 -21.05
C ARG A 225 13.03 3.83 -20.67
N GLU A 226 12.65 4.15 -19.43
CA GLU A 226 12.19 5.49 -19.03
C GLU A 226 13.09 6.16 -17.99
N PHE A 227 13.92 5.38 -17.28
CA PHE A 227 14.78 5.85 -16.19
C PHE A 227 16.25 5.48 -16.39
#